data_6df52d56ff1ce200e53eaffa3c6a2715
#
_entry.id   6df52d56ff1ce200e53eaffa3c6a2715
#
_cell.length_a   1.000
_cell.length_b   1.000
_cell.length_c   1.000
_cell.angle_alpha   90.00
_cell.angle_beta   90.00
_cell.angle_gamma   90.00
#
_symmetry.space_group_name_H-M   'P 1'
#
loop_
_entity.id
_entity.type
_entity.pdbx_description
1 polymer ?
#
loop_
_entity_poly.entity_id
_entity_poly.type
_entity_poly.pdbx_seq_one_letter_code
_entity_poly.pdbx_strand_id
1 'polypeptide(L)'
;MHFFDSPSGRACGLIALVLLAVLALAACSPIVALNALARSDTYRATTDVAYGSLPRQKLDVYTPTTASPAAGWPVVVFFYGGNWTDGERGEYKFMGEALASRGVLVLVADYRLYPEVTYPGFLEDCAKAMAWGFEHAKALGGDPKRVFVMGHSAGGYNAAMLALDPRWLQAVGHSPAELRGWIGLAGAYDFYPLEPAQPARPVFHHPDYPPNSQPIDDVTPASPRAFLAAPEQDKVVSPTRSTLAMAARLRATGVPVEVHSYDGISHALLAGVFARPLRGLAPARDDLIAWIAAN
;
A
#
# COMPACT_ATOMS: atom_id res chain seq x y z
N MET A 1 0.04 -49.15 24.43
CA MET A 1 0.02 -47.68 24.41
C MET A 1 1.14 -47.19 23.54
N HIS A 2 1.05 -47.39 22.19
CA HIS A 2 2.05 -47.05 21.19
C HIS A 2 1.40 -46.50 19.92
N PHE A 3 0.76 -45.31 20.01
CA PHE A 3 0.11 -44.65 18.85
C PHE A 3 0.88 -43.43 18.30
N PHE A 4 2.01 -43.05 18.90
CA PHE A 4 2.74 -41.84 18.55
C PHE A 4 4.04 -42.04 17.76
N ASP A 5 4.42 -43.29 17.45
CA ASP A 5 5.73 -43.56 16.80
C ASP A 5 5.66 -43.92 15.31
N SER A 6 4.51 -43.72 14.66
CA SER A 6 4.41 -43.89 13.21
C SER A 6 4.79 -42.58 12.50
N PRO A 7 5.43 -42.60 11.29
CA PRO A 7 5.74 -41.42 10.52
C PRO A 7 4.53 -40.51 10.26
N SER A 8 3.35 -41.09 10.14
CA SER A 8 2.06 -40.38 10.00
C SER A 8 1.64 -39.67 11.29
N GLY A 9 1.87 -40.24 12.47
CA GLY A 9 1.58 -39.60 13.74
C GLY A 9 2.48 -38.41 14.05
N ARG A 10 3.75 -38.48 13.68
CA ARG A 10 4.71 -37.35 13.81
C ARG A 10 4.36 -36.20 12.85
N ALA A 11 3.93 -36.52 11.62
CA ALA A 11 3.48 -35.51 10.67
C ALA A 11 2.19 -34.81 11.12
N CYS A 12 1.20 -35.55 11.64
CA CYS A 12 -0.02 -34.97 12.21
C CYS A 12 0.27 -34.10 13.45
N GLY A 13 1.18 -34.52 14.32
CA GLY A 13 1.61 -33.74 15.49
C GLY A 13 2.30 -32.43 15.11
N LEU A 14 3.15 -32.45 14.08
CA LEU A 14 3.82 -31.26 13.57
C LEU A 14 2.84 -30.26 12.95
N ILE A 15 1.88 -30.75 12.17
CA ILE A 15 0.82 -29.93 11.57
C ILE A 15 -0.06 -29.29 12.65
N ALA A 16 -0.43 -30.04 13.69
CA ALA A 16 -1.21 -29.51 14.81
C ALA A 16 -0.46 -28.44 15.60
N LEU A 17 0.86 -28.62 15.83
CA LEU A 17 1.75 -27.64 16.49
C LEU A 17 1.88 -26.35 15.66
N VAL A 18 2.04 -26.48 14.36
CA VAL A 18 2.09 -25.32 13.44
C VAL A 18 0.78 -24.57 13.43
N LEU A 19 -0.36 -25.28 13.38
CA LEU A 19 -1.69 -24.65 13.46
C LEU A 19 -1.92 -23.93 14.79
N LEU A 20 -1.50 -24.52 15.91
CA LEU A 20 -1.60 -23.90 17.24
C LEU A 20 -0.68 -22.66 17.34
N ALA A 21 0.51 -22.71 16.79
CA ALA A 21 1.43 -21.57 16.74
C ALA A 21 0.86 -20.43 15.88
N VAL A 22 0.28 -20.73 14.71
CA VAL A 22 -0.38 -19.74 13.85
C VAL A 22 -1.61 -19.11 14.53
N LEU A 23 -2.41 -19.92 15.23
CA LEU A 23 -3.56 -19.44 16.00
C LEU A 23 -3.14 -18.55 17.17
N ALA A 24 -2.06 -18.90 17.87
CA ALA A 24 -1.51 -18.10 18.97
C ALA A 24 -0.92 -16.76 18.43
N LEU A 25 -0.22 -16.78 17.29
CA LEU A 25 0.26 -15.59 16.62
C LEU A 25 -0.88 -14.69 16.10
N ALA A 26 -1.94 -15.28 15.55
CA ALA A 26 -3.12 -14.57 15.10
C ALA A 26 -3.90 -13.90 16.24
N ALA A 27 -3.87 -14.50 17.45
CA ALA A 27 -4.44 -13.90 18.65
C ALA A 27 -3.61 -12.70 19.18
N CYS A 28 -2.29 -12.69 18.91
CA CYS A 28 -1.39 -11.61 19.33
C CYS A 28 -1.27 -10.49 18.28
N SER A 29 -1.26 -10.85 16.99
CA SER A 29 -1.24 -9.90 15.85
C SER A 29 -1.68 -10.60 14.57
N PRO A 30 -2.87 -10.27 14.03
CA PRO A 30 -3.34 -10.84 12.76
C PRO A 30 -2.36 -10.61 11.60
N ILE A 31 -1.69 -9.49 11.58
CA ILE A 31 -0.75 -9.12 10.51
C ILE A 31 0.51 -10.00 10.51
N VAL A 32 1.02 -10.37 11.69
CA VAL A 32 2.13 -11.32 11.84
C VAL A 32 1.75 -12.69 11.29
N ALA A 33 0.53 -13.16 11.57
CA ALA A 33 0.03 -14.41 11.02
C ALA A 33 -0.09 -14.39 9.49
N LEU A 34 -0.59 -13.29 8.91
CA LEU A 34 -0.67 -13.12 7.46
C LEU A 34 0.71 -13.14 6.81
N ASN A 35 1.69 -12.48 7.41
CA ASN A 35 3.07 -12.49 6.93
C ASN A 35 3.75 -13.86 7.03
N ALA A 36 3.47 -14.63 8.09
CA ALA A 36 3.99 -15.98 8.24
C ALA A 36 3.47 -16.96 7.16
N LEU A 37 2.28 -16.69 6.62
CA LEU A 37 1.65 -17.47 5.56
C LEU A 37 2.00 -16.98 4.15
N ALA A 38 2.74 -15.87 4.02
CA ALA A 38 3.23 -15.40 2.72
C ALA A 38 4.29 -16.36 2.17
N ARG A 39 4.13 -16.80 0.91
CA ARG A 39 5.11 -17.70 0.25
C ARG A 39 6.40 -16.94 -0.01
N SER A 40 7.52 -17.65 0.08
CA SER A 40 8.86 -17.10 -0.16
C SER A 40 9.48 -17.52 -1.50
N ASP A 41 8.79 -18.37 -2.28
CA ASP A 41 9.27 -18.91 -3.55
C ASP A 41 8.86 -18.10 -4.79
N THR A 42 7.96 -17.13 -4.62
CA THR A 42 7.39 -16.32 -5.72
C THR A 42 8.09 -14.97 -5.93
N TYR A 43 9.00 -14.61 -5.02
CA TYR A 43 9.78 -13.37 -5.07
C TYR A 43 11.15 -13.55 -4.42
N ARG A 44 12.05 -12.60 -4.69
CA ARG A 44 13.27 -12.37 -3.92
C ARG A 44 13.07 -11.07 -3.13
N ALA A 45 13.39 -11.09 -1.84
CA ALA A 45 13.31 -9.89 -1.00
C ALA A 45 14.71 -9.35 -0.73
N THR A 46 14.87 -8.02 -0.86
CA THR A 46 15.99 -7.27 -0.31
C THR A 46 15.42 -6.30 0.69
N THR A 47 15.71 -6.50 1.97
CA THR A 47 15.13 -5.72 3.06
C THR A 47 16.08 -4.62 3.54
N ASP A 48 15.54 -3.66 4.29
CA ASP A 48 16.31 -2.59 4.93
C ASP A 48 17.10 -1.67 3.98
N VAL A 49 16.65 -1.54 2.73
CA VAL A 49 17.29 -0.67 1.74
C VAL A 49 17.03 0.80 2.11
N ALA A 50 18.08 1.56 2.37
CA ALA A 50 17.96 2.97 2.71
C ALA A 50 17.63 3.81 1.45
N TYR A 51 16.56 4.63 1.54
CA TYR A 51 16.27 5.66 0.54
C TYR A 51 16.60 7.07 1.05
N GLY A 52 17.08 7.18 2.28
CA GLY A 52 17.53 8.40 2.91
C GLY A 52 18.38 8.13 4.15
N SER A 53 18.74 9.17 4.90
CA SER A 53 19.67 9.08 6.02
C SER A 53 19.02 8.81 7.38
N LEU A 54 17.70 8.91 7.49
CA LEU A 54 16.98 8.74 8.76
C LEU A 54 16.62 7.28 9.01
N PRO A 55 16.47 6.84 10.28
CA PRO A 55 16.21 5.43 10.62
C PRO A 55 15.00 4.82 9.92
N ARG A 56 13.91 5.58 9.76
CA ARG A 56 12.69 5.12 9.06
C ARG A 56 12.72 5.34 7.55
N GLN A 57 13.74 5.98 7.00
CA GLN A 57 13.88 6.16 5.54
C GLN A 57 14.44 4.89 4.90
N LYS A 58 13.69 3.80 4.99
CA LYS A 58 14.01 2.47 4.47
C LYS A 58 12.84 1.87 3.72
N LEU A 59 13.14 1.01 2.77
CA LEU A 59 12.16 0.23 2.03
C LEU A 59 12.62 -1.23 1.87
N ASP A 60 11.65 -2.10 1.61
CA ASP A 60 11.89 -3.49 1.25
C ASP A 60 11.51 -3.68 -0.23
N VAL A 61 12.38 -4.33 -0.98
CA VAL A 61 12.21 -4.61 -2.41
C VAL A 61 11.78 -6.07 -2.58
N TYR A 62 10.66 -6.30 -3.26
CA TYR A 62 10.13 -7.61 -3.61
C TYR A 62 10.20 -7.79 -5.13
N THR A 63 11.24 -8.50 -5.59
CA THR A 63 11.49 -8.75 -7.02
C THR A 63 10.81 -10.05 -7.43
N PRO A 64 9.98 -10.09 -8.49
CA PRO A 64 9.39 -11.32 -9.01
C PRO A 64 10.43 -12.39 -9.35
N THR A 65 10.07 -13.66 -9.17
CA THR A 65 10.87 -14.80 -9.67
C THR A 65 10.45 -15.25 -11.08
N THR A 66 9.36 -14.71 -11.61
CA THR A 66 8.94 -14.91 -12.99
C THR A 66 9.91 -14.24 -13.97
N ALA A 67 9.92 -14.69 -15.22
CA ALA A 67 10.71 -14.03 -16.26
C ALA A 67 10.30 -12.56 -16.41
N SER A 68 11.28 -11.66 -16.46
CA SER A 68 11.02 -10.25 -16.70
C SER A 68 10.57 -10.03 -18.16
N PRO A 69 9.52 -9.23 -18.40
CA PRO A 69 9.22 -8.73 -19.73
C PRO A 69 10.42 -7.98 -20.34
N ALA A 70 10.48 -7.86 -21.66
CA ALA A 70 11.58 -7.17 -22.35
C ALA A 70 11.78 -5.71 -21.88
N ALA A 71 10.69 -5.02 -21.52
CA ALA A 71 10.74 -3.65 -20.99
C ALA A 71 10.99 -3.58 -19.48
N GLY A 72 10.95 -4.70 -18.77
CA GLY A 72 10.97 -4.79 -17.30
C GLY A 72 9.59 -5.03 -16.69
N TRP A 73 9.56 -5.34 -15.39
CA TRP A 73 8.31 -5.45 -14.63
C TRP A 73 7.71 -4.07 -14.36
N PRO A 74 6.37 -3.92 -14.31
CA PRO A 74 5.78 -2.73 -13.70
C PRO A 74 6.25 -2.60 -12.24
N VAL A 75 6.45 -1.36 -11.80
CA VAL A 75 6.98 -1.04 -10.47
C VAL A 75 5.89 -0.39 -9.64
N VAL A 76 5.70 -0.86 -8.42
CA VAL A 76 4.78 -0.26 -7.44
C VAL A 76 5.56 0.15 -6.20
N VAL A 77 5.49 1.43 -5.83
CA VAL A 77 5.92 1.91 -4.51
C VAL A 77 4.70 1.97 -3.61
N PHE A 78 4.69 1.17 -2.55
CA PHE A 78 3.57 1.02 -1.64
C PHE A 78 3.81 1.68 -0.28
N PHE A 79 2.81 2.44 0.17
CA PHE A 79 2.73 3.06 1.49
C PHE A 79 1.57 2.46 2.29
N TYR A 80 1.85 2.01 3.49
CA TYR A 80 0.88 1.39 4.39
C TYR A 80 0.01 2.39 5.14
N GLY A 81 -1.07 1.90 5.74
CA GLY A 81 -1.95 2.63 6.64
C GLY A 81 -1.43 2.71 8.07
N GLY A 82 -2.26 3.24 9.00
CA GLY A 82 -1.93 3.36 10.42
C GLY A 82 -2.09 4.78 10.96
N ASN A 83 -2.98 5.58 10.35
CA ASN A 83 -3.30 6.96 10.79
C ASN A 83 -2.08 7.88 10.93
N TRP A 84 -0.97 7.58 10.24
CA TRP A 84 0.34 8.26 10.38
C TRP A 84 0.95 8.19 11.78
N THR A 85 0.43 7.32 12.65
CA THR A 85 0.87 7.12 14.04
C THR A 85 1.43 5.73 14.29
N ASP A 86 1.19 4.79 13.38
CA ASP A 86 1.54 3.37 13.54
C ASP A 86 1.85 2.71 12.19
N GLY A 87 2.45 1.52 12.24
CA GLY A 87 2.79 0.70 11.08
C GLY A 87 4.28 0.67 10.75
N GLU A 88 4.67 -0.39 10.08
CA GLU A 88 6.02 -0.55 9.52
C GLU A 88 5.97 -1.43 8.27
N ARG A 89 6.97 -1.28 7.37
CA ARG A 89 7.05 -2.03 6.10
C ARG A 89 7.08 -3.55 6.29
N GLY A 90 7.71 -4.01 7.37
CA GLY A 90 7.82 -5.44 7.70
C GLY A 90 6.47 -6.13 7.90
N GLU A 91 5.45 -5.39 8.29
CA GLU A 91 4.08 -5.87 8.45
C GLU A 91 3.38 -6.16 7.11
N TYR A 92 3.90 -5.63 6.00
CA TYR A 92 3.27 -5.71 4.68
C TYR A 92 4.02 -6.64 3.69
N LYS A 93 4.77 -7.62 4.22
CA LYS A 93 5.39 -8.69 3.42
C LYS A 93 4.37 -9.40 2.52
N PHE A 94 3.16 -9.64 3.02
CA PHE A 94 2.07 -10.26 2.26
C PHE A 94 1.64 -9.41 1.04
N MET A 95 1.71 -8.06 1.14
CA MET A 95 1.43 -7.16 0.02
C MET A 95 2.52 -7.28 -1.06
N GLY A 96 3.79 -7.27 -0.63
CA GLY A 96 4.93 -7.52 -1.53
C GLY A 96 4.81 -8.85 -2.25
N GLU A 97 4.51 -9.96 -1.53
CA GLU A 97 4.27 -11.28 -2.12
C GLU A 97 3.09 -11.28 -3.09
N ALA A 98 1.98 -10.66 -2.71
CA ALA A 98 0.76 -10.66 -3.50
C ALA A 98 0.97 -10.11 -4.90
N LEU A 99 1.70 -9.01 -5.02
CA LEU A 99 1.95 -8.33 -6.28
C LEU A 99 3.16 -8.94 -7.01
N ALA A 100 4.25 -9.27 -6.30
CA ALA A 100 5.44 -9.87 -6.91
C ALA A 100 5.15 -11.25 -7.50
N SER A 101 4.28 -12.06 -6.88
CA SER A 101 3.83 -13.34 -7.43
C SER A 101 3.05 -13.21 -8.76
N ARG A 102 2.69 -11.99 -9.14
CA ARG A 102 1.97 -11.64 -10.38
C ARG A 102 2.83 -10.80 -11.34
N GLY A 103 4.14 -10.76 -11.13
CA GLY A 103 5.09 -10.10 -12.02
C GLY A 103 5.14 -8.58 -11.86
N VAL A 104 4.90 -8.06 -10.66
CA VAL A 104 5.08 -6.65 -10.31
C VAL A 104 6.26 -6.50 -9.36
N LEU A 105 7.21 -5.63 -9.68
CA LEU A 105 8.29 -5.24 -8.77
C LEU A 105 7.71 -4.30 -7.70
N VAL A 106 7.85 -4.65 -6.41
CA VAL A 106 7.21 -3.90 -5.33
C VAL A 106 8.25 -3.35 -4.37
N LEU A 107 8.10 -2.09 -4.03
CA LEU A 107 8.86 -1.40 -2.99
C LEU A 107 7.90 -1.03 -1.87
N VAL A 108 8.06 -1.63 -0.70
CA VAL A 108 7.26 -1.31 0.49
C VAL A 108 8.08 -0.37 1.35
N ALA A 109 7.64 0.88 1.48
CA ALA A 109 8.42 1.93 2.12
C ALA A 109 7.87 2.32 3.49
N ASP A 110 8.78 2.47 4.47
CA ASP A 110 8.51 3.20 5.69
C ASP A 110 8.50 4.70 5.42
N TYR A 111 7.85 5.43 6.30
CA TYR A 111 7.88 6.88 6.41
C TYR A 111 7.83 7.26 7.89
N ARG A 112 8.31 8.43 8.27
CA ARG A 112 8.24 8.88 9.67
C ARG A 112 6.80 9.08 10.09
N LEU A 113 6.53 8.78 11.35
CA LEU A 113 5.21 8.80 11.97
C LEU A 113 5.15 9.86 13.07
N TYR A 114 3.95 10.25 13.44
CA TYR A 114 3.73 10.99 14.68
C TYR A 114 4.14 10.11 15.89
N PRO A 115 4.78 10.65 16.96
CA PRO A 115 5.05 12.07 17.20
C PRO A 115 6.38 12.60 16.60
N GLU A 116 7.16 11.78 15.88
CA GLU A 116 8.44 12.22 15.30
C GLU A 116 8.22 13.34 14.28
N VAL A 117 7.16 13.21 13.46
CA VAL A 117 6.73 14.23 12.49
C VAL A 117 5.23 14.44 12.52
N THR A 118 4.82 15.62 12.07
CA THR A 118 3.45 15.96 11.68
C THR A 118 3.40 16.24 10.18
N TYR A 119 2.24 16.61 9.62
CA TYR A 119 2.16 17.12 8.26
C TYR A 119 3.11 18.34 8.11
N PRO A 120 3.93 18.41 7.06
CA PRO A 120 4.00 17.49 5.93
C PRO A 120 5.15 16.45 5.99
N GLY A 121 5.87 16.31 7.11
CA GLY A 121 7.13 15.56 7.20
C GLY A 121 7.09 14.12 6.68
N PHE A 122 5.98 13.41 6.85
CA PHE A 122 5.80 12.05 6.30
C PHE A 122 5.66 12.05 4.76
N LEU A 123 5.10 13.11 4.15
CA LEU A 123 5.04 13.26 2.68
C LEU A 123 6.41 13.52 2.07
N GLU A 124 7.28 14.25 2.76
CA GLU A 124 8.67 14.45 2.35
C GLU A 124 9.44 13.12 2.28
N ASP A 125 9.18 12.22 3.24
CA ASP A 125 9.76 10.88 3.22
C ASP A 125 9.18 10.04 2.08
N CYS A 126 7.87 10.07 1.90
CA CYS A 126 7.20 9.36 0.79
C CYS A 126 7.72 9.85 -0.58
N ALA A 127 7.95 11.16 -0.75
CA ALA A 127 8.52 11.70 -1.97
C ALA A 127 9.94 11.19 -2.23
N LYS A 128 10.79 11.13 -1.20
CA LYS A 128 12.14 10.53 -1.31
C LYS A 128 12.11 9.05 -1.67
N ALA A 129 11.18 8.28 -1.08
CA ALA A 129 10.99 6.87 -1.41
C ALA A 129 10.56 6.69 -2.88
N MET A 130 9.69 7.58 -3.39
CA MET A 130 9.31 7.60 -4.80
C MET A 130 10.48 7.94 -5.71
N ALA A 131 11.29 8.98 -5.37
CA ALA A 131 12.48 9.35 -6.13
C ALA A 131 13.45 8.17 -6.23
N TRP A 132 13.71 7.51 -5.10
CA TRP A 132 14.52 6.30 -5.08
C TRP A 132 13.95 5.20 -6.01
N GLY A 133 12.63 5.02 -6.00
CA GLY A 133 11.93 4.07 -6.87
C GLY A 133 12.12 4.38 -8.36
N PHE A 134 11.97 5.63 -8.79
CA PHE A 134 12.22 6.08 -10.18
C PHE A 134 13.67 5.82 -10.60
N GLU A 135 14.63 6.22 -9.76
CA GLU A 135 16.06 6.14 -10.05
C GLU A 135 16.57 4.70 -10.13
N HIS A 136 15.99 3.78 -9.35
CA HIS A 136 16.46 2.39 -9.24
C HIS A 136 15.60 1.39 -10.02
N ALA A 137 14.44 1.77 -10.56
CA ALA A 137 13.52 0.88 -11.27
C ALA A 137 14.25 -0.01 -12.30
N LYS A 138 15.02 0.60 -13.20
CA LYS A 138 15.75 -0.11 -14.25
C LYS A 138 16.81 -1.09 -13.71
N ALA A 139 17.56 -0.68 -12.71
CA ALA A 139 18.61 -1.51 -12.11
C ALA A 139 18.02 -2.74 -11.40
N LEU A 140 16.80 -2.64 -10.88
CA LEU A 140 16.05 -3.71 -10.25
C LEU A 140 15.30 -4.61 -11.26
N GLY A 141 15.40 -4.33 -12.57
CA GLY A 141 14.69 -5.06 -13.63
C GLY A 141 13.27 -4.59 -13.88
N GLY A 142 12.88 -3.45 -13.32
CA GLY A 142 11.60 -2.80 -13.55
C GLY A 142 11.59 -1.92 -14.81
N ASP A 143 10.40 -1.64 -15.32
CA ASP A 143 10.20 -0.68 -16.40
C ASP A 143 10.06 0.74 -15.84
N PRO A 144 11.02 1.65 -16.09
CA PRO A 144 10.98 3.01 -15.56
C PRO A 144 9.83 3.87 -16.15
N LYS A 145 9.16 3.39 -17.20
CA LYS A 145 7.97 4.05 -17.77
C LYS A 145 6.66 3.53 -17.16
N ARG A 146 6.73 2.53 -16.31
CA ARG A 146 5.57 1.90 -15.66
C ARG A 146 5.72 1.87 -14.15
N VAL A 147 5.98 3.06 -13.57
CA VAL A 147 6.08 3.26 -12.12
C VAL A 147 4.75 3.79 -11.60
N PHE A 148 4.22 3.12 -10.59
CA PHE A 148 2.97 3.45 -9.91
C PHE A 148 3.24 3.75 -8.45
N VAL A 149 2.50 4.68 -7.87
CA VAL A 149 2.40 4.87 -6.43
C VAL A 149 1.12 4.23 -5.90
N MET A 150 1.21 3.51 -4.81
CA MET A 150 0.08 2.79 -4.20
C MET A 150 0.04 3.02 -2.70
N GLY A 151 -1.15 3.06 -2.13
CA GLY A 151 -1.27 3.07 -0.68
C GLY A 151 -2.63 2.62 -0.17
N HIS A 152 -2.65 2.24 1.11
CA HIS A 152 -3.86 1.86 1.84
C HIS A 152 -4.12 2.87 2.98
N SER A 153 -5.38 3.30 3.17
CA SER A 153 -5.77 4.18 4.27
C SER A 153 -4.91 5.47 4.32
N ALA A 154 -4.19 5.75 5.39
CA ALA A 154 -3.22 6.85 5.48
C ALA A 154 -2.17 6.80 4.35
N GLY A 155 -1.69 5.61 3.97
CA GLY A 155 -0.82 5.44 2.81
C GLY A 155 -1.52 5.76 1.48
N GLY A 156 -2.82 5.52 1.38
CA GLY A 156 -3.64 5.93 0.24
C GLY A 156 -3.73 7.44 0.09
N TYR A 157 -3.82 8.17 1.19
CA TYR A 157 -3.64 9.60 1.23
C TYR A 157 -2.25 10.02 0.72
N ASN A 158 -1.18 9.38 1.27
CA ASN A 158 0.19 9.69 0.85
C ASN A 158 0.36 9.49 -0.67
N ALA A 159 -0.15 8.38 -1.20
CA ALA A 159 -0.11 8.09 -2.64
C ALA A 159 -0.85 9.15 -3.47
N ALA A 160 -2.03 9.57 -3.01
CA ALA A 160 -2.81 10.61 -3.67
C ALA A 160 -2.11 11.97 -3.67
N MET A 161 -1.55 12.40 -2.52
CA MET A 161 -0.79 13.65 -2.43
C MET A 161 0.40 13.66 -3.37
N LEU A 162 1.18 12.57 -3.45
CA LEU A 162 2.31 12.47 -4.37
C LEU A 162 1.89 12.50 -5.84
N ALA A 163 0.73 11.95 -6.15
CA ALA A 163 0.21 11.90 -7.53
C ALA A 163 -0.48 13.20 -7.98
N LEU A 164 -1.11 13.92 -7.07
CA LEU A 164 -2.00 15.03 -7.41
C LEU A 164 -1.37 16.40 -7.15
N ASP A 165 -0.56 16.52 -6.09
CA ASP A 165 0.13 17.76 -5.72
C ASP A 165 1.59 17.69 -6.17
N PRO A 166 1.98 18.45 -7.20
CA PRO A 166 3.32 18.38 -7.77
C PRO A 166 4.44 18.84 -6.81
N ARG A 167 4.11 19.61 -5.76
CA ARG A 167 5.11 20.12 -4.80
C ARG A 167 6.00 19.03 -4.23
N TRP A 168 5.42 17.86 -3.95
CA TRP A 168 6.13 16.77 -3.27
C TRP A 168 7.20 16.13 -4.15
N LEU A 169 6.85 15.72 -5.35
CA LEU A 169 7.81 15.10 -6.28
C LEU A 169 8.77 16.13 -6.85
N GLN A 170 8.36 17.39 -7.08
CA GLN A 170 9.24 18.46 -7.53
C GLN A 170 10.33 18.78 -6.51
N ALA A 171 10.04 18.70 -5.21
CA ALA A 171 11.03 18.92 -4.16
C ALA A 171 12.18 17.90 -4.18
N VAL A 172 11.99 16.75 -4.82
CA VAL A 172 12.99 15.68 -4.97
C VAL A 172 13.45 15.49 -6.42
N GLY A 173 13.18 16.46 -7.31
CA GLY A 173 13.65 16.48 -8.69
C GLY A 173 12.82 15.65 -9.68
N HIS A 174 11.61 15.23 -9.30
CA HIS A 174 10.69 14.43 -10.11
C HIS A 174 9.35 15.14 -10.34
N SER A 175 8.43 14.48 -11.06
CA SER A 175 7.13 15.04 -11.40
C SER A 175 6.05 13.95 -11.33
N PRO A 176 4.80 14.27 -10.94
CA PRO A 176 3.66 13.36 -11.08
C PRO A 176 3.46 12.84 -12.50
N ALA A 177 3.93 13.55 -13.53
CA ALA A 177 3.86 13.12 -14.92
C ALA A 177 4.74 11.87 -15.23
N GLU A 178 5.71 11.55 -14.37
CA GLU A 178 6.51 10.33 -14.47
C GLU A 178 5.77 9.09 -13.95
N LEU A 179 4.70 9.29 -13.17
CA LEU A 179 3.84 8.20 -12.73
C LEU A 179 3.01 7.66 -13.89
N ARG A 180 3.03 6.37 -14.08
CA ARG A 180 2.09 5.69 -14.98
C ARG A 180 0.65 5.75 -14.47
N GLY A 181 0.47 5.83 -13.15
CA GLY A 181 -0.78 5.98 -12.46
C GLY A 181 -0.61 5.88 -10.96
N TRP A 182 -1.71 6.04 -10.22
CA TRP A 182 -1.72 5.90 -8.77
C TRP A 182 -2.88 4.99 -8.31
N ILE A 183 -2.69 4.37 -7.15
CA ILE A 183 -3.56 3.32 -6.63
C ILE A 183 -3.92 3.68 -5.20
N GLY A 184 -5.20 3.88 -4.94
CA GLY A 184 -5.71 4.20 -3.63
C GLY A 184 -6.67 3.14 -3.10
N LEU A 185 -6.27 2.46 -2.03
CA LEU A 185 -7.08 1.50 -1.32
C LEU A 185 -7.64 2.14 -0.05
N ALA A 186 -8.93 2.48 -0.02
CA ALA A 186 -9.61 3.13 1.10
C ALA A 186 -8.86 4.36 1.65
N GLY A 187 -8.27 5.18 0.77
CA GLY A 187 -7.51 6.35 1.17
C GLY A 187 -8.41 7.50 1.62
N ALA A 188 -7.89 8.33 2.52
CA ALA A 188 -8.55 9.53 3.02
C ALA A 188 -8.27 10.71 2.09
N TYR A 189 -9.25 11.14 1.28
CA TYR A 189 -9.04 12.18 0.26
C TYR A 189 -9.82 13.49 0.54
N ASP A 190 -10.94 13.39 1.27
CA ASP A 190 -11.72 14.48 1.83
C ASP A 190 -12.16 14.06 3.23
N PHE A 191 -11.46 14.50 4.28
CA PHE A 191 -11.67 13.98 5.63
C PHE A 191 -11.72 15.03 6.73
N TYR A 192 -11.65 16.32 6.41
CA TYR A 192 -11.89 17.39 7.39
C TYR A 192 -13.36 17.72 7.54
N PRO A 193 -13.80 18.16 8.73
CA PRO A 193 -13.06 18.14 10.01
C PRO A 193 -12.87 16.72 10.53
N LEU A 194 -11.77 16.52 11.30
CA LEU A 194 -11.49 15.26 11.97
C LEU A 194 -12.36 15.12 13.23
N GLU A 195 -12.97 13.96 13.39
CA GLU A 195 -13.78 13.63 14.58
C GLU A 195 -12.92 13.62 15.86
N PRO A 196 -13.52 13.90 17.05
CA PRO A 196 -12.76 14.03 18.30
C PRO A 196 -11.86 12.84 18.66
N ALA A 197 -12.27 11.61 18.33
CA ALA A 197 -11.54 10.39 18.65
C ALA A 197 -10.49 9.98 17.60
N GLN A 198 -10.36 10.72 16.47
CA GLN A 198 -9.43 10.33 15.40
C GLN A 198 -7.97 10.61 15.78
N PRO A 199 -7.07 9.58 15.70
CA PRO A 199 -5.65 9.72 16.03
C PRO A 199 -4.91 10.72 15.13
N ALA A 200 -5.43 10.99 13.94
CA ALA A 200 -4.84 11.91 12.97
C ALA A 200 -4.96 13.41 13.36
N ARG A 201 -5.75 13.75 14.37
CA ARG A 201 -5.92 15.17 14.79
C ARG A 201 -4.61 15.90 15.06
N PRO A 202 -3.71 15.41 15.93
CA PRO A 202 -2.42 16.07 16.15
C PRO A 202 -1.51 16.01 14.93
N VAL A 203 -1.64 14.99 14.08
CA VAL A 203 -0.84 14.86 12.85
C VAL A 203 -1.10 16.03 11.89
N PHE A 204 -2.35 16.47 11.79
CA PHE A 204 -2.81 17.56 10.91
C PHE A 204 -3.13 18.85 11.68
N HIS A 205 -2.46 19.08 12.82
CA HIS A 205 -2.51 20.34 13.60
C HIS A 205 -3.93 20.81 13.97
N HIS A 206 -4.87 19.86 14.18
CA HIS A 206 -6.21 20.23 14.58
C HIS A 206 -6.21 21.21 15.80
N PRO A 207 -7.04 22.28 15.81
CA PRO A 207 -8.06 22.66 14.83
C PRO A 207 -7.54 23.47 13.63
N ASP A 208 -6.25 23.85 13.61
CA ASP A 208 -5.63 24.72 12.61
C ASP A 208 -5.06 23.90 11.45
N TYR A 209 -5.96 23.27 10.68
CA TYR A 209 -5.57 22.38 9.58
C TYR A 209 -4.69 23.09 8.54
N PRO A 210 -3.60 22.42 8.06
CA PRO A 210 -2.74 23.02 7.04
C PRO A 210 -3.52 23.25 5.75
N PRO A 211 -3.34 24.39 5.09
CA PRO A 211 -3.94 24.63 3.76
C PRO A 211 -3.37 23.63 2.74
N ASN A 212 -4.15 23.32 1.72
CA ASN A 212 -3.78 22.40 0.63
C ASN A 212 -3.26 21.05 1.14
N SER A 213 -3.95 20.46 2.12
CA SER A 213 -3.63 19.16 2.69
C SER A 213 -4.74 18.11 2.47
N GLN A 214 -5.72 18.41 1.60
CA GLN A 214 -6.74 17.48 1.16
C GLN A 214 -6.49 17.09 -0.30
N PRO A 215 -6.14 15.82 -0.60
CA PRO A 215 -5.83 15.40 -1.96
C PRO A 215 -6.90 15.72 -3.01
N ILE A 216 -8.16 15.77 -2.60
CA ILE A 216 -9.28 16.04 -3.51
C ILE A 216 -9.23 17.46 -4.12
N ASP A 217 -8.57 18.40 -3.45
CA ASP A 217 -8.46 19.79 -3.90
C ASP A 217 -7.38 19.96 -5.00
N ASP A 218 -6.43 19.01 -5.09
CA ASP A 218 -5.27 19.08 -6.01
C ASP A 218 -5.53 18.39 -7.36
N VAL A 219 -6.75 17.89 -7.60
CA VAL A 219 -7.09 17.22 -8.87
C VAL A 219 -7.15 18.22 -10.02
N THR A 220 -6.35 17.96 -11.06
CA THR A 220 -6.26 18.74 -12.29
C THR A 220 -6.40 17.86 -13.53
N PRO A 221 -6.61 18.40 -14.73
CA PRO A 221 -6.60 17.61 -15.97
C PRO A 221 -5.26 16.91 -16.26
N ALA A 222 -4.16 17.37 -15.63
CA ALA A 222 -2.83 16.76 -15.76
C ALA A 222 -2.57 15.63 -14.74
N SER A 223 -3.51 15.37 -13.83
CA SER A 223 -3.37 14.31 -12.83
C SER A 223 -3.22 12.94 -13.49
N PRO A 224 -2.37 12.04 -12.96
CA PRO A 224 -2.23 10.70 -13.48
C PRO A 224 -3.52 9.89 -13.30
N ARG A 225 -3.72 8.89 -14.18
CA ARG A 225 -4.84 7.93 -14.06
C ARG A 225 -4.85 7.23 -12.71
N ALA A 226 -6.01 6.80 -12.26
CA ALA A 226 -6.18 6.23 -10.94
C ALA A 226 -6.90 4.87 -10.95
N PHE A 227 -6.51 4.00 -10.02
CA PHE A 227 -7.29 2.86 -9.55
C PHE A 227 -7.70 3.13 -8.11
N LEU A 228 -8.99 3.18 -7.84
CA LEU A 228 -9.53 3.44 -6.52
C LEU A 228 -10.37 2.27 -6.06
N ALA A 229 -10.18 1.83 -4.83
CA ALA A 229 -10.97 0.78 -4.23
C ALA A 229 -11.34 1.08 -2.78
N ALA A 230 -12.54 0.70 -2.37
CA ALA A 230 -12.99 0.81 -1.00
C ALA A 230 -13.98 -0.32 -0.64
N PRO A 231 -14.09 -0.70 0.65
CA PRO A 231 -15.24 -1.45 1.14
C PRO A 231 -16.52 -0.61 0.98
N GLU A 232 -17.65 -1.23 0.62
CA GLU A 232 -18.91 -0.51 0.47
C GLU A 232 -19.38 0.16 1.76
N GLN A 233 -19.12 -0.51 2.89
CA GLN A 233 -19.54 -0.07 4.23
C GLN A 233 -18.31 0.21 5.11
N ASP A 234 -17.34 0.96 4.59
CA ASP A 234 -16.17 1.37 5.36
C ASP A 234 -16.58 2.32 6.49
N LYS A 235 -16.27 1.93 7.73
CA LYS A 235 -16.57 2.72 8.93
C LYS A 235 -15.40 3.57 9.42
N VAL A 236 -14.24 3.45 8.77
CA VAL A 236 -13.02 4.18 9.13
C VAL A 236 -12.82 5.37 8.22
N VAL A 237 -12.91 5.15 6.90
CA VAL A 237 -12.85 6.20 5.87
C VAL A 237 -14.14 6.15 5.07
N SER A 238 -14.93 7.20 5.09
CA SER A 238 -16.18 7.27 4.35
C SER A 238 -15.96 7.06 2.84
N PRO A 239 -16.46 5.97 2.22
CA PRO A 239 -16.31 5.76 0.79
C PRO A 239 -16.91 6.88 -0.02
N THR A 240 -18.05 7.42 0.41
CA THR A 240 -18.77 8.49 -0.28
C THR A 240 -17.95 9.79 -0.30
N ARG A 241 -17.38 10.19 0.84
CA ARG A 241 -16.59 11.42 0.93
C ARG A 241 -15.19 11.28 0.34
N SER A 242 -14.60 10.08 0.37
CA SER A 242 -13.24 9.88 -0.11
C SER A 242 -13.22 9.21 -1.49
N THR A 243 -13.35 7.90 -1.57
CA THR A 243 -13.16 7.15 -2.82
C THR A 243 -14.10 7.59 -3.94
N LEU A 244 -15.41 7.73 -3.66
CA LEU A 244 -16.39 8.08 -4.68
C LEU A 244 -16.32 9.58 -5.05
N ALA A 245 -16.09 10.46 -4.07
CA ALA A 245 -15.91 11.89 -4.35
C ALA A 245 -14.63 12.15 -5.17
N MET A 246 -13.51 11.51 -4.83
CA MET A 246 -12.27 11.57 -5.59
C MET A 246 -12.48 11.07 -7.04
N ALA A 247 -13.15 9.95 -7.22
CA ALA A 247 -13.47 9.42 -8.53
C ALA A 247 -14.33 10.37 -9.36
N ALA A 248 -15.34 10.99 -8.74
CA ALA A 248 -16.18 11.99 -9.39
C ALA A 248 -15.36 13.22 -9.81
N ARG A 249 -14.46 13.68 -8.95
CA ARG A 249 -13.58 14.82 -9.23
C ARG A 249 -12.61 14.52 -10.38
N LEU A 250 -11.98 13.33 -10.40
CA LEU A 250 -11.11 12.91 -11.51
C LEU A 250 -11.88 12.83 -12.84
N ARG A 251 -13.08 12.22 -12.84
CA ARG A 251 -13.93 12.15 -14.05
C ARG A 251 -14.33 13.52 -14.57
N ALA A 252 -14.68 14.43 -13.66
CA ALA A 252 -15.08 15.81 -14.02
C ALA A 252 -13.93 16.60 -14.69
N THR A 253 -12.68 16.23 -14.43
CA THR A 253 -11.49 16.82 -15.06
C THR A 253 -10.98 16.02 -16.27
N GLY A 254 -11.69 14.95 -16.67
CA GLY A 254 -11.30 14.10 -17.81
C GLY A 254 -10.18 13.09 -17.50
N VAL A 255 -9.79 12.93 -16.24
CA VAL A 255 -8.76 11.97 -15.83
C VAL A 255 -9.36 10.55 -15.78
N PRO A 256 -8.74 9.55 -16.44
CA PRO A 256 -9.21 8.17 -16.38
C PRO A 256 -9.14 7.62 -14.95
N VAL A 257 -10.24 7.07 -14.46
CA VAL A 257 -10.31 6.44 -13.14
C VAL A 257 -11.15 5.18 -13.18
N GLU A 258 -10.59 4.09 -12.68
CA GLU A 258 -11.29 2.84 -12.40
C GLU A 258 -11.62 2.77 -10.91
N VAL A 259 -12.85 2.35 -10.58
CA VAL A 259 -13.35 2.35 -9.19
C VAL A 259 -13.97 1.01 -8.89
N HIS A 260 -13.55 0.42 -7.78
CA HIS A 260 -14.08 -0.83 -7.26
C HIS A 260 -14.62 -0.65 -5.85
N SER A 261 -15.83 -1.16 -5.64
CA SER A 261 -16.45 -1.26 -4.32
C SER A 261 -16.63 -2.73 -3.97
N TYR A 262 -16.20 -3.12 -2.76
CA TYR A 262 -16.27 -4.52 -2.33
C TYR A 262 -17.18 -4.64 -1.12
N ASP A 263 -18.22 -5.47 -1.26
CA ASP A 263 -19.12 -5.80 -0.15
C ASP A 263 -18.51 -6.85 0.77
N GLY A 264 -18.99 -6.90 2.01
CA GLY A 264 -18.65 -7.93 2.99
C GLY A 264 -17.23 -7.87 3.57
N ILE A 265 -16.44 -6.86 3.24
CA ILE A 265 -15.10 -6.64 3.81
C ILE A 265 -15.01 -5.33 4.59
N SER A 266 -14.14 -5.30 5.60
CA SER A 266 -13.85 -4.10 6.39
C SER A 266 -12.70 -3.29 5.80
N HIS A 267 -12.47 -2.08 6.35
CA HIS A 267 -11.35 -1.21 6.02
C HIS A 267 -9.99 -1.94 6.04
N ALA A 268 -9.68 -2.63 7.13
CA ALA A 268 -8.43 -3.37 7.27
C ALA A 268 -8.38 -4.60 6.35
N LEU A 269 -9.52 -5.28 6.13
CA LEU A 269 -9.60 -6.42 5.23
C LEU A 269 -9.36 -6.05 3.78
N LEU A 270 -9.57 -4.82 3.35
CA LEU A 270 -9.23 -4.41 1.98
C LEU A 270 -7.73 -4.56 1.69
N ALA A 271 -6.85 -4.27 2.66
CA ALA A 271 -5.45 -4.63 2.54
C ALA A 271 -5.24 -6.13 2.79
N GLY A 272 -5.95 -6.72 3.76
CA GLY A 272 -5.84 -8.12 4.15
C GLY A 272 -6.16 -9.11 3.02
N VAL A 273 -7.07 -8.81 2.09
CA VAL A 273 -7.40 -9.69 0.95
C VAL A 273 -6.26 -9.87 -0.06
N PHE A 274 -5.20 -9.09 0.04
CA PHE A 274 -3.96 -9.35 -0.69
C PHE A 274 -3.20 -10.53 -0.09
N ALA A 275 -3.36 -10.82 1.20
CA ALA A 275 -2.77 -11.99 1.84
C ALA A 275 -3.43 -13.28 1.35
N ARG A 276 -2.61 -14.29 1.10
CA ARG A 276 -3.01 -15.54 0.45
C ARG A 276 -4.24 -16.23 1.04
N PRO A 277 -4.37 -16.38 2.37
CA PRO A 277 -5.54 -17.07 2.96
C PRO A 277 -6.84 -16.27 2.84
N LEU A 278 -6.78 -14.97 2.55
CA LEU A 278 -7.95 -14.08 2.51
C LEU A 278 -8.34 -13.65 1.07
N ARG A 279 -7.59 -14.06 0.05
CA ARG A 279 -7.81 -13.67 -1.36
C ARG A 279 -9.19 -14.05 -1.91
N GLY A 280 -9.84 -15.05 -1.32
CA GLY A 280 -11.18 -15.46 -1.71
C GLY A 280 -12.30 -14.55 -1.20
N LEU A 281 -12.02 -13.60 -0.31
CA LEU A 281 -13.03 -12.70 0.25
C LEU A 281 -13.41 -11.55 -0.68
N ALA A 282 -12.46 -11.08 -1.51
CA ALA A 282 -12.72 -10.07 -2.54
C ALA A 282 -11.66 -10.15 -3.65
N PRO A 283 -11.99 -9.82 -4.91
CA PRO A 283 -11.08 -9.92 -6.06
C PRO A 283 -10.08 -8.75 -6.15
N ALA A 284 -9.94 -7.91 -5.13
CA ALA A 284 -9.20 -6.64 -5.16
C ALA A 284 -7.76 -6.76 -5.70
N ARG A 285 -7.06 -7.87 -5.39
CA ARG A 285 -5.73 -8.12 -5.95
C ARG A 285 -5.80 -8.36 -7.46
N ASP A 286 -6.72 -9.18 -7.93
CA ASP A 286 -6.78 -9.58 -9.34
C ASP A 286 -7.29 -8.42 -10.21
N ASP A 287 -8.24 -7.62 -9.72
CA ASP A 287 -8.69 -6.38 -10.36
C ASP A 287 -7.51 -5.39 -10.50
N LEU A 288 -6.75 -5.18 -9.42
CA LEU A 288 -5.57 -4.30 -9.45
C LEU A 288 -4.51 -4.81 -10.44
N ILE A 289 -4.21 -6.10 -10.44
CA ILE A 289 -3.23 -6.68 -11.39
C ILE A 289 -3.70 -6.52 -12.82
N ALA A 290 -4.99 -6.71 -13.10
CA ALA A 290 -5.55 -6.48 -14.42
C ALA A 290 -5.40 -5.01 -14.86
N TRP A 291 -5.68 -4.08 -13.96
CA TRP A 291 -5.50 -2.65 -14.22
C TRP A 291 -4.02 -2.29 -14.47
N ILE A 292 -3.09 -2.77 -13.65
CA ILE A 292 -1.64 -2.55 -13.85
C ILE A 292 -1.21 -3.13 -15.21
N ALA A 293 -1.69 -4.31 -15.58
CA ALA A 293 -1.34 -4.96 -16.84
C ALA A 293 -1.84 -4.18 -18.07
N ALA A 294 -3.01 -3.54 -17.97
CA ALA A 294 -3.61 -2.74 -19.04
C ALA A 294 -2.95 -1.36 -19.21
N ASN A 295 -2.18 -0.93 -18.22
CA ASN A 295 -1.55 0.38 -18.14
C ASN A 295 -0.03 0.30 -18.03
#